data_6eb2d6b7340dfa763387a107b434582c
#
_entry.id   6eb2d6b7340dfa763387a107b434582c
#
_cell.length_a   1.000
_cell.length_b   1.000
_cell.length_c   1.000
_cell.angle_alpha   90.00
_cell.angle_beta   90.00
_cell.angle_gamma   90.00
#
_symmetry.space_group_name_H-M   'P 1'
#
loop_
_entity.id
_entity.type
_entity.pdbx_description
1 polymer ?
#
loop_
_entity_poly.entity_id
_entity_poly.type
_entity_poly.pdbx_seq_one_letter_code
_entity_poly.pdbx_strand_id
1 'polypeptide(L)'
;MYDSENAEISIIFLFEHLWGIFFTVTSYLVTMGNESNVWFKDLHSPTAEITVVALMGLTIIGGGVATTAGGVKLLRVYILYRNAAQEVDMMLHPNSIPSKKGKGLISDNKSNRLMAWIFFMLFMAALAFFTFTFSMLFDDIGPGLALSVSALTTTGPLFINAGYELLITDINHIFKFLLGIAMILGRLEILVIVALISPSVWSK
;
A
#
# COMPACT_ATOMS: atom_id res chain seq x y z
N MET A 1 -25.50 -32.31 -26.42
CA MET A 1 -24.05 -32.60 -26.33
C MET A 1 -23.19 -31.38 -26.63
N TYR A 2 -23.61 -30.47 -27.52
CA TYR A 2 -22.87 -29.21 -27.82
C TYR A 2 -22.97 -28.14 -26.74
N ASP A 3 -24.06 -28.11 -25.96
CA ASP A 3 -24.29 -27.11 -24.89
C ASP A 3 -23.53 -27.42 -23.59
N SER A 4 -23.22 -28.68 -23.30
CA SER A 4 -22.48 -29.08 -22.10
C SER A 4 -20.99 -28.73 -22.21
N GLU A 5 -20.39 -28.86 -23.40
CA GLU A 5 -18.99 -28.54 -23.66
C GLU A 5 -18.71 -27.01 -23.55
N ASN A 6 -19.64 -26.20 -24.08
CA ASN A 6 -19.58 -24.74 -23.97
C ASN A 6 -19.78 -24.25 -22.52
N ALA A 7 -20.61 -24.95 -21.73
CA ALA A 7 -20.80 -24.62 -20.31
C ALA A 7 -19.56 -24.97 -19.46
N GLU A 8 -18.91 -26.11 -19.72
CA GLU A 8 -17.66 -26.47 -19.02
C GLU A 8 -16.52 -25.52 -19.36
N ILE A 9 -16.35 -25.13 -20.62
CA ILE A 9 -15.35 -24.16 -21.06
C ILE A 9 -15.61 -22.81 -20.40
N SER A 10 -16.85 -22.37 -20.28
CA SER A 10 -17.18 -21.09 -19.63
C SER A 10 -16.94 -21.11 -18.12
N ILE A 11 -17.17 -22.25 -17.46
CA ILE A 11 -16.90 -22.41 -16.01
C ILE A 11 -15.38 -22.40 -15.73
N ILE A 12 -14.60 -23.11 -16.54
CA ILE A 12 -13.14 -23.13 -16.41
C ILE A 12 -12.56 -21.72 -16.62
N PHE A 13 -13.02 -21.02 -17.64
CA PHE A 13 -12.61 -19.65 -17.93
C PHE A 13 -12.95 -18.69 -16.80
N LEU A 14 -14.14 -18.82 -16.20
CA LEU A 14 -14.57 -18.02 -15.06
C LEU A 14 -13.70 -18.29 -13.82
N PHE A 15 -13.36 -19.55 -13.59
CA PHE A 15 -12.49 -19.96 -12.49
C PHE A 15 -11.06 -19.44 -12.65
N GLU A 16 -10.49 -19.49 -13.86
CA GLU A 16 -9.17 -18.92 -14.16
C GLU A 16 -9.15 -17.40 -13.96
N HIS A 17 -10.22 -16.69 -14.36
CA HIS A 17 -10.35 -15.25 -14.14
C HIS A 17 -10.43 -14.90 -12.66
N LEU A 18 -11.27 -15.56 -11.90
CA LEU A 18 -11.40 -15.35 -10.45
C LEU A 18 -10.09 -15.65 -9.73
N TRP A 19 -9.43 -16.75 -10.11
CA TRP A 19 -8.12 -17.10 -9.55
C TRP A 19 -7.04 -16.07 -9.88
N GLY A 20 -7.02 -15.57 -11.11
CA GLY A 20 -6.11 -14.52 -11.55
C GLY A 20 -6.29 -13.20 -10.78
N ILE A 21 -7.55 -12.80 -10.57
CA ILE A 21 -7.88 -11.62 -9.76
C ILE A 21 -7.43 -11.80 -8.31
N PHE A 22 -7.75 -12.95 -7.71
CA PHE A 22 -7.36 -13.25 -6.33
C PHE A 22 -5.84 -13.27 -6.14
N PHE A 23 -5.12 -13.87 -7.08
CA PHE A 23 -3.66 -13.89 -7.10
C PHE A 23 -3.07 -12.48 -7.18
N THR A 24 -3.57 -11.65 -8.11
CA THR A 24 -3.08 -10.28 -8.29
C THR A 24 -3.36 -9.42 -7.06
N VAL A 25 -4.57 -9.45 -6.52
CA VAL A 25 -4.94 -8.71 -5.30
C VAL A 25 -4.06 -9.10 -4.11
N THR A 26 -3.84 -10.39 -3.90
CA THR A 26 -2.96 -10.87 -2.81
C THR A 26 -1.50 -10.48 -3.05
N SER A 27 -1.01 -10.55 -4.27
CA SER A 27 0.36 -10.16 -4.65
C SER A 27 0.64 -8.69 -4.36
N TYR A 28 -0.31 -7.81 -4.71
CA TYR A 28 -0.19 -6.37 -4.41
C TYR A 28 -0.37 -6.05 -2.94
N LEU A 29 -1.25 -6.77 -2.22
CA LEU A 29 -1.39 -6.61 -0.77
C LEU A 29 -0.11 -6.98 -0.02
N VAL A 30 0.60 -8.03 -0.48
CA VAL A 30 1.89 -8.45 0.09
C VAL A 30 3.07 -7.63 -0.47
N THR A 31 2.80 -6.66 -1.36
CA THR A 31 3.78 -5.79 -2.02
C THR A 31 4.80 -6.53 -2.89
N MET A 32 4.44 -7.67 -3.46
CA MET A 32 5.25 -8.38 -4.47
C MET A 32 5.09 -7.78 -5.87
N GLY A 33 3.86 -7.40 -6.24
CA GLY A 33 3.56 -6.75 -7.51
C GLY A 33 3.51 -7.69 -8.72
N ASN A 34 3.43 -9.00 -8.51
CA ASN A 34 3.28 -9.96 -9.61
C ASN A 34 1.85 -9.99 -10.09
N GLU A 35 1.66 -10.01 -11.39
CA GLU A 35 0.34 -10.05 -12.04
C GLU A 35 0.09 -11.39 -12.71
N SER A 36 -1.20 -11.78 -12.77
CA SER A 36 -1.63 -12.92 -13.56
C SER A 36 -1.74 -12.53 -15.04
N ASN A 37 -1.41 -13.44 -15.95
CA ASN A 37 -1.55 -13.24 -17.39
C ASN A 37 -3.00 -12.91 -17.82
N VAL A 38 -3.97 -13.32 -17.05
CA VAL A 38 -5.40 -13.03 -17.29
C VAL A 38 -5.68 -11.54 -17.01
N TRP A 39 -5.10 -10.99 -15.94
CA TRP A 39 -5.23 -9.60 -15.54
C TRP A 39 -4.56 -8.64 -16.53
N PHE A 40 -3.43 -9.03 -17.09
CA PHE A 40 -2.65 -8.21 -18.03
C PHE A 40 -3.43 -7.85 -19.31
N LYS A 41 -4.36 -8.71 -19.74
CA LYS A 41 -5.21 -8.44 -20.91
C LYS A 41 -6.26 -7.36 -20.64
N ASP A 42 -6.73 -7.27 -19.40
CA ASP A 42 -7.76 -6.29 -19.01
C ASP A 42 -7.16 -4.89 -18.73
N LEU A 43 -5.85 -4.79 -18.55
CA LEU A 43 -5.15 -3.54 -18.31
C LEU A 43 -5.17 -2.58 -19.51
N HIS A 44 -5.50 -3.06 -20.70
CA HIS A 44 -5.69 -2.24 -21.91
C HIS A 44 -7.13 -1.79 -22.11
N SER A 45 -8.01 -2.04 -21.14
CA SER A 45 -9.40 -1.57 -21.14
C SER A 45 -9.52 -0.13 -20.60
N PRO A 46 -10.56 0.62 -20.95
CA PRO A 46 -10.78 1.97 -20.42
C PRO A 46 -10.96 2.03 -18.88
N THR A 47 -11.11 0.90 -18.22
CA THR A 47 -11.18 0.76 -16.77
C THR A 47 -9.80 0.56 -16.11
N ALA A 48 -8.73 0.49 -16.90
CA ALA A 48 -7.37 0.24 -16.43
C ALA A 48 -6.88 1.26 -15.41
N GLU A 49 -7.18 2.55 -15.61
CA GLU A 49 -6.77 3.62 -14.69
C GLU A 49 -7.33 3.43 -13.29
N ILE A 50 -8.63 3.10 -13.18
CA ILE A 50 -9.29 2.85 -11.89
C ILE A 50 -8.66 1.64 -11.21
N THR A 51 -8.34 0.62 -11.98
CA THR A 51 -7.71 -0.59 -11.50
C THR A 51 -6.32 -0.32 -10.93
N VAL A 52 -5.50 0.46 -11.64
CA VAL A 52 -4.16 0.85 -11.17
C VAL A 52 -4.23 1.65 -9.87
N VAL A 53 -5.17 2.60 -9.76
CA VAL A 53 -5.38 3.37 -8.52
C VAL A 53 -5.80 2.46 -7.37
N ALA A 54 -6.67 1.48 -7.61
CA ALA A 54 -7.06 0.50 -6.60
C ALA A 54 -5.87 -0.36 -6.14
N LEU A 55 -5.01 -0.81 -7.07
CA LEU A 55 -3.79 -1.55 -6.76
C LEU A 55 -2.79 -0.69 -5.97
N MET A 56 -2.64 0.60 -6.30
CA MET A 56 -1.84 1.55 -5.51
C MET A 56 -2.37 1.66 -4.07
N GLY A 57 -3.69 1.81 -3.91
CA GLY A 57 -4.33 1.83 -2.58
C GLY A 57 -4.05 0.55 -1.79
N LEU A 58 -4.11 -0.60 -2.44
CA LEU A 58 -3.86 -1.90 -1.82
C LEU A 58 -2.41 -2.04 -1.34
N THR A 59 -1.44 -1.60 -2.15
CA THR A 59 -0.01 -1.62 -1.76
C THR A 59 0.30 -0.64 -0.63
N ILE A 60 -0.37 0.51 -0.55
CA ILE A 60 -0.23 1.47 0.55
C ILE A 60 -0.69 0.85 1.87
N ILE A 61 -1.81 0.10 1.87
CA ILE A 61 -2.28 -0.64 3.05
C ILE A 61 -1.22 -1.64 3.50
N GLY A 62 -0.60 -2.33 2.54
CA GLY A 62 0.52 -3.24 2.78
C GLY A 62 0.13 -4.55 3.47
N GLY A 63 1.10 -5.42 3.66
CA GLY A 63 0.91 -6.73 4.25
C GLY A 63 0.85 -6.75 5.78
N GLY A 64 0.94 -7.96 6.35
CA GLY A 64 0.91 -8.19 7.79
C GLY A 64 2.15 -7.65 8.53
N VAL A 65 2.04 -7.48 9.85
CA VAL A 65 3.11 -6.88 10.70
C VAL A 65 4.40 -7.70 10.73
N ALA A 66 4.30 -9.00 10.56
CA ALA A 66 5.47 -9.91 10.58
C ALA A 66 6.00 -10.21 9.16
N THR A 67 5.56 -9.46 8.15
CA THR A 67 6.00 -9.64 6.77
C THR A 67 7.02 -8.58 6.37
N THR A 68 7.82 -8.87 5.36
CA THR A 68 8.75 -7.93 4.72
C THR A 68 8.07 -6.93 3.79
N ALA A 69 6.73 -6.94 3.73
CA ALA A 69 5.94 -6.03 2.92
C ALA A 69 6.16 -4.57 3.33
N GLY A 70 6.22 -3.68 2.35
CA GLY A 70 6.23 -2.23 2.56
C GLY A 70 4.85 -1.68 2.94
N GLY A 71 4.70 -0.36 2.93
CA GLY A 71 3.42 0.30 3.24
C GLY A 71 3.13 0.48 4.73
N VAL A 72 1.89 0.87 5.04
CA VAL A 72 1.46 1.23 6.42
C VAL A 72 1.33 0.04 7.35
N LYS A 73 1.15 -1.18 6.81
CA LYS A 73 0.86 -2.45 7.48
C LYS A 73 -0.56 -2.57 8.03
N LEU A 74 -1.20 -3.67 7.69
CA LEU A 74 -2.61 -3.96 7.94
C LEU A 74 -3.04 -3.78 9.42
N LEU A 75 -2.19 -4.15 10.38
CA LEU A 75 -2.51 -3.99 11.80
C LEU A 75 -2.67 -2.53 12.21
N ARG A 76 -1.83 -1.63 11.69
CA ARG A 76 -1.91 -0.19 12.00
C ARG A 76 -3.17 0.42 11.38
N VAL A 77 -3.48 0.06 10.15
CA VAL A 77 -4.74 0.45 9.49
C VAL A 77 -5.95 -0.03 10.29
N TYR A 78 -5.93 -1.27 10.79
CA TYR A 78 -6.99 -1.81 11.64
C TYR A 78 -7.14 -1.06 12.96
N ILE A 79 -6.03 -0.72 13.62
CA ILE A 79 -6.05 0.08 14.88
C ILE A 79 -6.65 1.47 14.61
N LEU A 80 -6.26 2.12 13.52
CA LEU A 80 -6.79 3.42 13.12
C LEU A 80 -8.28 3.37 12.79
N TYR A 81 -8.69 2.37 12.02
CA TYR A 81 -10.11 2.14 11.70
C TYR A 81 -10.95 1.92 12.97
N ARG A 82 -10.48 1.07 13.87
CA ARG A 82 -11.17 0.82 15.13
C ARG A 82 -11.28 2.08 15.99
N ASN A 83 -10.23 2.89 16.06
CA ASN A 83 -10.25 4.16 16.77
C ASN A 83 -11.27 5.13 16.13
N ALA A 84 -11.26 5.28 14.82
CA ALA A 84 -12.22 6.11 14.10
C ALA A 84 -13.67 5.64 14.34
N ALA A 85 -13.92 4.34 14.28
CA ALA A 85 -15.24 3.77 14.56
C ALA A 85 -15.71 4.06 15.99
N GLN A 86 -14.80 4.00 16.97
CA GLN A 86 -15.12 4.35 18.37
C GLN A 86 -15.43 5.84 18.52
N GLU A 87 -14.70 6.72 17.84
CA GLU A 87 -14.98 8.16 17.88
C GLU A 87 -16.35 8.50 17.28
N VAL A 88 -16.68 7.87 16.15
CA VAL A 88 -18.00 8.02 15.52
C VAL A 88 -19.12 7.52 16.44
N ASP A 89 -18.93 6.36 17.11
CA ASP A 89 -19.92 5.80 18.04
C ASP A 89 -20.13 6.72 19.27
N MET A 90 -19.06 7.33 19.78
CA MET A 90 -19.16 8.32 20.85
C MET A 90 -19.89 9.61 20.42
N MET A 91 -19.76 10.01 19.14
CA MET A 91 -20.51 11.17 18.61
C MET A 91 -21.98 10.85 18.45
N LEU A 92 -22.34 9.64 18.04
CA LEU A 92 -23.73 9.20 17.88
C LEU A 92 -24.44 8.95 19.23
N HIS A 93 -23.70 8.48 20.23
CA HIS A 93 -24.23 8.12 21.54
C HIS A 93 -23.47 8.79 22.69
N PRO A 94 -23.60 10.12 22.90
CA PRO A 94 -22.80 10.87 23.88
C PRO A 94 -23.02 10.43 25.33
N ASN A 95 -24.15 9.81 25.65
CA ASN A 95 -24.46 9.30 26.99
C ASN A 95 -24.04 7.84 27.21
N SER A 96 -23.44 7.15 26.22
CA SER A 96 -22.95 5.81 26.39
C SER A 96 -21.57 5.83 27.05
N ILE A 97 -21.45 5.11 28.17
CA ILE A 97 -20.13 4.86 28.77
C ILE A 97 -19.37 3.94 27.83
N PRO A 98 -18.17 4.33 27.34
CA PRO A 98 -17.40 3.48 26.46
C PRO A 98 -17.18 2.12 27.13
N SER A 99 -17.86 1.11 26.59
CA SER A 99 -17.77 -0.25 27.12
C SER A 99 -16.34 -0.75 26.92
N LYS A 100 -15.63 -1.01 28.00
CA LYS A 100 -14.36 -1.75 28.02
C LYS A 100 -14.49 -3.20 27.53
N LYS A 101 -15.58 -3.55 26.82
CA LYS A 101 -15.84 -4.85 26.23
C LYS A 101 -14.98 -5.07 24.98
N GLY A 102 -13.74 -5.34 25.21
CA GLY A 102 -12.81 -5.76 24.18
C GLY A 102 -11.53 -6.25 24.81
N LYS A 103 -11.60 -7.33 25.62
CA LYS A 103 -10.44 -8.20 25.85
C LYS A 103 -10.08 -8.92 24.55
N GLY A 104 -9.82 -8.15 23.47
CA GLY A 104 -9.21 -8.66 22.28
C GLY A 104 -7.69 -8.68 22.47
N LEU A 105 -7.01 -9.52 21.71
CA LEU A 105 -5.57 -9.73 21.69
C LEU A 105 -4.74 -8.43 21.48
N ILE A 106 -5.39 -7.32 21.11
CA ILE A 106 -4.77 -6.00 20.97
C ILE A 106 -5.23 -5.16 22.17
N SER A 107 -4.32 -4.98 23.12
CA SER A 107 -4.52 -4.06 24.25
C SER A 107 -4.86 -2.66 23.71
N ASP A 108 -6.04 -2.16 24.09
CA ASP A 108 -6.54 -0.82 23.74
C ASP A 108 -5.76 0.26 24.50
N ASN A 109 -4.44 0.22 24.32
CA ASN A 109 -3.53 1.11 25.01
C ASN A 109 -3.42 2.43 24.21
N LYS A 110 -3.67 3.56 24.88
CA LYS A 110 -3.59 4.90 24.29
C LYS A 110 -2.25 5.14 23.56
N SER A 111 -1.17 4.53 24.07
CA SER A 111 0.16 4.57 23.45
C SER A 111 0.19 3.91 22.07
N ASN A 112 -0.43 2.74 21.91
CA ASN A 112 -0.44 2.02 20.63
C ASN A 112 -1.24 2.77 19.54
N ARG A 113 -2.31 3.45 19.94
CA ARG A 113 -3.10 4.30 19.02
C ARG A 113 -2.30 5.50 18.53
N LEU A 114 -1.61 6.18 19.44
CA LEU A 114 -0.75 7.32 19.10
C LEU A 114 0.40 6.89 18.18
N MET A 115 1.04 5.76 18.45
CA MET A 115 2.10 5.24 17.58
C MET A 115 1.59 4.91 16.18
N ALA A 116 0.42 4.27 16.06
CA ALA A 116 -0.17 3.98 14.76
C ALA A 116 -0.51 5.25 13.99
N TRP A 117 -1.03 6.28 14.67
CA TRP A 117 -1.34 7.57 14.08
C TRP A 117 -0.09 8.33 13.59
N ILE A 118 0.93 8.41 14.42
CA ILE A 118 2.21 9.06 14.08
C ILE A 118 2.85 8.37 12.87
N PHE A 119 2.87 7.03 12.86
CA PHE A 119 3.42 6.29 11.74
C PHE A 119 2.65 6.55 10.43
N PHE A 120 1.32 6.55 10.49
CA PHE A 120 0.48 6.84 9.32
C PHE A 120 0.75 8.25 8.77
N MET A 121 0.78 9.26 9.65
CA MET A 121 1.08 10.64 9.25
C MET A 121 2.48 10.78 8.66
N LEU A 122 3.47 10.09 9.24
CA LEU A 122 4.84 10.13 8.75
C LEU A 122 4.96 9.44 7.38
N PHE A 123 4.26 8.32 7.17
CA PHE A 123 4.21 7.65 5.88
C PHE A 123 3.55 8.54 4.81
N MET A 124 2.42 9.17 5.13
CA MET A 124 1.74 10.09 4.21
C MET A 124 2.60 11.33 3.87
N ALA A 125 3.32 11.86 4.86
CA ALA A 125 4.26 12.97 4.64
C ALA A 125 5.43 12.55 3.73
N ALA A 126 6.00 11.37 3.93
CA ALA A 126 7.04 10.81 3.07
C ALA A 126 6.51 10.58 1.65
N LEU A 127 5.32 10.03 1.50
CA LEU A 127 4.68 9.83 0.21
C LEU A 127 4.49 11.16 -0.53
N ALA A 128 3.96 12.18 0.14
CA ALA A 128 3.78 13.51 -0.44
C ALA A 128 5.13 14.13 -0.86
N PHE A 129 6.17 14.01 -0.03
CA PHE A 129 7.50 14.52 -0.32
C PHE A 129 8.11 13.85 -1.56
N PHE A 130 8.09 12.52 -1.63
CA PHE A 130 8.64 11.80 -2.77
C PHE A 130 7.80 11.99 -4.04
N THR A 131 6.46 12.06 -3.92
CA THR A 131 5.60 12.37 -5.07
C THR A 131 5.95 13.74 -5.66
N PHE A 132 6.08 14.76 -4.82
CA PHE A 132 6.48 16.08 -5.26
C PHE A 132 7.84 16.08 -5.96
N THR A 133 8.82 15.39 -5.37
CA THR A 133 10.17 15.32 -5.91
C THR A 133 10.23 14.55 -7.24
N PHE A 134 9.54 13.42 -7.36
CA PHE A 134 9.52 12.64 -8.59
C PHE A 134 8.63 13.27 -9.67
N SER A 135 7.59 14.03 -9.30
CA SER A 135 6.80 14.79 -10.25
C SER A 135 7.67 15.82 -11.03
N MET A 136 8.70 16.37 -10.39
CA MET A 136 9.66 17.25 -11.08
C MET A 136 10.49 16.55 -12.17
N LEU A 137 10.57 15.22 -12.14
CA LEU A 137 11.27 14.44 -13.15
C LEU A 137 10.43 14.23 -14.42
N PHE A 138 9.10 14.09 -14.25
CA PHE A 138 8.18 13.74 -15.33
C PHE A 138 7.34 14.92 -15.82
N ASP A 139 7.45 16.08 -15.18
CA ASP A 139 6.57 17.25 -15.39
C ASP A 139 5.07 16.92 -15.26
N ASP A 140 4.75 15.77 -14.60
CA ASP A 140 3.38 15.29 -14.36
C ASP A 140 3.29 14.62 -13.00
N ILE A 141 2.13 14.75 -12.36
CA ILE A 141 1.86 14.19 -11.01
C ILE A 141 1.60 12.68 -11.07
N GLY A 142 0.97 12.19 -12.15
CA GLY A 142 0.60 10.79 -12.31
C GLY A 142 1.79 9.83 -12.16
N PRO A 143 2.79 9.91 -13.05
CA PRO A 143 3.98 9.06 -12.95
C PRO A 143 4.80 9.32 -11.68
N GLY A 144 4.84 10.58 -11.19
CA GLY A 144 5.49 10.90 -9.92
C GLY A 144 4.87 10.17 -8.73
N LEU A 145 3.54 10.12 -8.67
CA LEU A 145 2.80 9.40 -7.64
C LEU A 145 2.99 7.89 -7.78
N ALA A 146 2.89 7.35 -8.99
CA ALA A 146 3.10 5.92 -9.24
C ALA A 146 4.50 5.46 -8.82
N LEU A 147 5.54 6.26 -9.15
CA LEU A 147 6.90 5.96 -8.77
C LEU A 147 7.13 6.06 -7.26
N SER A 148 6.55 7.07 -6.59
CA SER A 148 6.69 7.24 -5.14
C SER A 148 6.02 6.11 -4.37
N VAL A 149 4.81 5.71 -4.76
CA VAL A 149 4.11 4.56 -4.17
C VAL A 149 4.92 3.29 -4.41
N SER A 150 5.33 3.01 -5.64
CA SER A 150 6.15 1.85 -6.01
C SER A 150 7.45 1.76 -5.20
N ALA A 151 8.15 2.89 -5.00
CA ALA A 151 9.38 2.94 -4.24
C ALA A 151 9.15 2.73 -2.73
N LEU A 152 8.20 3.46 -2.12
CA LEU A 152 7.91 3.37 -0.69
C LEU A 152 7.27 2.03 -0.29
N THR A 153 6.47 1.43 -1.15
CA THR A 153 5.90 0.09 -0.89
C THR A 153 6.83 -1.03 -1.33
N THR A 154 7.93 -0.70 -2.03
CA THR A 154 8.88 -1.65 -2.62
C THR A 154 8.22 -2.62 -3.63
N THR A 155 7.19 -2.14 -4.34
CA THR A 155 6.43 -2.89 -5.35
C THR A 155 6.88 -2.42 -6.73
N GLY A 156 8.07 -2.83 -7.17
CA GLY A 156 8.68 -2.36 -8.42
C GLY A 156 7.79 -2.47 -9.66
N PRO A 157 7.11 -3.60 -9.92
CA PRO A 157 6.26 -3.77 -11.10
C PRO A 157 5.08 -2.79 -11.19
N LEU A 158 4.61 -2.22 -10.07
CA LEU A 158 3.48 -1.29 -10.02
C LEU A 158 3.66 -0.11 -11.00
N PHE A 159 4.86 0.42 -11.12
CA PHE A 159 5.13 1.56 -12.00
C PHE A 159 4.97 1.19 -13.48
N ILE A 160 5.48 0.03 -13.87
CA ILE A 160 5.36 -0.49 -15.25
C ILE A 160 3.89 -0.80 -15.56
N ASN A 161 3.20 -1.40 -14.61
CA ASN A 161 1.81 -1.80 -14.75
C ASN A 161 0.85 -0.59 -14.75
N ALA A 162 1.30 0.55 -14.22
CA ALA A 162 0.62 1.83 -14.38
C ALA A 162 0.77 2.44 -15.79
N GLY A 163 1.43 1.74 -16.72
CA GLY A 163 1.64 2.18 -18.08
C GLY A 163 2.82 3.15 -18.27
N TYR A 164 3.66 3.29 -17.24
CA TYR A 164 4.84 4.16 -17.31
C TYR A 164 6.11 3.35 -17.51
N GLU A 165 6.86 3.67 -18.54
CA GLU A 165 8.17 3.09 -18.77
C GLU A 165 9.25 4.01 -18.20
N LEU A 166 10.11 3.47 -17.35
CA LEU A 166 11.25 4.18 -16.79
C LEU A 166 12.54 3.52 -17.26
N LEU A 167 13.23 4.17 -18.19
CA LEU A 167 14.59 3.81 -18.54
C LEU A 167 15.53 4.37 -17.44
N ILE A 168 15.91 3.51 -16.50
CA ILE A 168 16.80 3.87 -15.38
C ILE A 168 18.12 4.48 -15.86
N THR A 169 18.53 4.16 -17.08
CA THR A 169 19.74 4.73 -17.72
C THR A 169 19.65 6.24 -17.90
N ASP A 170 18.49 6.77 -18.24
CA ASP A 170 18.29 8.17 -18.65
C ASP A 170 18.02 9.12 -17.48
N ILE A 171 17.83 8.57 -16.27
CA ILE A 171 17.56 9.36 -15.08
C ILE A 171 18.86 9.93 -14.50
N ASN A 172 18.80 11.18 -14.07
CA ASN A 172 19.91 11.85 -13.37
C ASN A 172 20.33 11.08 -12.11
N HIS A 173 21.62 11.04 -11.79
CA HIS A 173 22.18 10.36 -10.62
C HIS A 173 21.53 10.76 -9.30
N ILE A 174 21.10 12.02 -9.16
CA ILE A 174 20.42 12.54 -7.97
C ILE A 174 19.08 11.82 -7.74
N PHE A 175 18.28 11.65 -8.80
CA PHE A 175 16.99 10.95 -8.70
C PHE A 175 17.16 9.45 -8.43
N LYS A 176 18.19 8.81 -8.98
CA LYS A 176 18.55 7.42 -8.64
C LYS A 176 18.86 7.25 -7.17
N PHE A 177 19.63 8.18 -6.60
CA PHE A 177 19.96 8.19 -5.17
C PHE A 177 18.72 8.41 -4.30
N LEU A 178 17.85 9.36 -4.68
CA LEU A 178 16.58 9.59 -3.98
C LEU A 178 15.65 8.38 -4.04
N LEU A 179 15.58 7.71 -5.18
CA LEU A 179 14.81 6.47 -5.33
C LEU A 179 15.32 5.39 -4.37
N GLY A 180 16.64 5.22 -4.27
CA GLY A 180 17.26 4.32 -3.30
C GLY A 180 16.90 4.66 -1.85
N ILE A 181 16.91 5.94 -1.49
CA ILE A 181 16.48 6.40 -0.15
C ILE A 181 14.99 6.07 0.07
N ALA A 182 14.12 6.34 -0.90
CA ALA A 182 12.69 6.02 -0.79
C ALA A 182 12.45 4.52 -0.54
N MET A 183 13.17 3.65 -1.26
CA MET A 183 13.08 2.19 -1.07
C MET A 183 13.57 1.75 0.31
N ILE A 184 14.65 2.35 0.82
CA ILE A 184 15.17 2.07 2.17
C ILE A 184 14.17 2.51 3.24
N LEU A 185 13.63 3.73 3.11
CA LEU A 185 12.60 4.26 4.02
C LEU A 185 11.36 3.38 4.07
N GLY A 186 10.90 2.91 2.91
CA GLY A 186 9.74 2.03 2.80
C GLY A 186 9.96 0.66 3.45
N ARG A 187 11.21 0.15 3.41
CA ARG A 187 11.56 -1.18 3.95
C ARG A 187 11.83 -1.18 5.45
N LEU A 188 12.52 -0.15 5.96
CA LEU A 188 13.01 -0.10 7.35
C LEU A 188 12.00 0.47 8.36
N GLU A 189 10.76 0.70 7.98
CA GLU A 189 9.81 1.50 8.75
C GLU A 189 10.37 2.90 9.09
N ILE A 190 9.82 3.94 8.54
CA ILE A 190 10.25 5.34 8.69
C ILE A 190 10.45 5.72 10.16
N LEU A 191 9.64 5.15 11.06
CA LEU A 191 9.72 5.42 12.50
C LEU A 191 11.02 4.90 13.13
N VAL A 192 11.55 3.76 12.67
CA VAL A 192 12.84 3.22 13.14
C VAL A 192 13.97 4.15 12.73
N ILE A 193 13.94 4.72 11.53
CA ILE A 193 14.96 5.66 11.05
C ILE A 193 14.90 6.96 11.86
N VAL A 194 13.71 7.50 12.11
CA VAL A 194 13.53 8.70 12.95
C VAL A 194 14.03 8.43 14.37
N ALA A 195 13.75 7.27 14.96
CA ALA A 195 14.28 6.89 16.26
C ALA A 195 15.80 6.78 16.26
N LEU A 196 16.40 6.26 15.19
CA LEU A 196 17.85 6.10 15.07
C LEU A 196 18.59 7.44 14.94
N ILE A 197 17.97 8.43 14.30
CA ILE A 197 18.50 9.80 14.17
C ILE A 197 18.31 10.60 15.48
N SER A 198 17.36 10.19 16.34
CA SER A 198 17.06 10.91 17.58
C SER A 198 18.22 10.82 18.58
N PRO A 199 18.76 11.96 19.05
CA PRO A 199 19.88 11.97 20.00
C PRO A 199 19.58 11.26 21.33
N SER A 200 18.30 11.16 21.71
CA SER A 200 17.88 10.52 22.96
C SER A 200 18.17 9.01 23.03
N VAL A 201 18.35 8.36 21.88
CA VAL A 201 18.68 6.93 21.80
C VAL A 201 20.18 6.69 22.06
N TRP A 202 21.02 7.66 21.75
CA TRP A 202 22.48 7.57 21.83
C TRP A 202 23.04 8.11 23.17
N SER A 203 22.21 8.72 24.01
CA SER A 203 22.59 9.37 25.26
C SER A 203 22.45 8.50 26.53
N LYS A 204 22.45 7.14 26.35
CA LYS A 204 22.49 6.22 27.51
C LYS A 204 23.86 5.63 27.72
#